data_265a2c83017f703c14b7e793f686a905
#
_entry.id   265a2c83017f703c14b7e793f686a905
#
_cell.length_a   1.000
_cell.length_b   1.000
_cell.length_c   1.000
_cell.angle_alpha   90.00
_cell.angle_beta   90.00
_cell.angle_gamma   90.00
#
_symmetry.space_group_name_H-M   'P 1'
#
loop_
_entity.id
_entity.type
_entity.pdbx_description
1 polymer ?
#
loop_
_entity_poly.entity_id
_entity_poly.type
_entity_poly.pdbx_seq_one_letter_code
_entity_poly.pdbx_strand_id
1 'polypeptide(L)'
;MSTVVVVGTQWGDEGKGKITDFLAESAEVVARYQGGNNAGHTILINDKKYKLTMIPSGIFYKDKICVIGNGMVINPAALLEEIQYIHDNGFSTDNLRISDRAHVIMPYHLLLDGLEEDRKGESKIGTTRKGIGPCYMDKAARNGIRIADLMDAEEFERKVRHMVAEKNLLIEQVYSSKGLDAEAIIEEYLGYAERLRNYVTDTSVVLNDLIDEGKKVLFEGAQGVMLDIDQGTYPYVTSSNPSAGGVCIGSGVGPSKIEQIIGVAKAYTTRVGDGPFPTELLDETGNWIREKGHEYGTVTGRPRRVGWFDSVVVRHARRVSGITGLSLNSLDVLAGLETVKICTAYRVRGEVIEHYPASLKLLADCEAVYEELPGWSEDITGVRKLEDLPVNARRYVERVSELTGIPIAIFSVGRNREQTNLLQPIYS
;
A
#
# COMPACT_ATOMS: atom_id res chain seq x y z
N MET A 1 1.33 -21.09 -12.13
CA MET A 1 1.67 -20.09 -11.08
C MET A 1 0.45 -19.83 -10.25
N SER A 2 0.55 -20.10 -8.96
CA SER A 2 -0.59 -20.00 -8.05
C SER A 2 -0.52 -18.77 -7.13
N THR A 3 0.65 -18.15 -6.95
CA THR A 3 0.83 -17.02 -6.06
C THR A 3 1.26 -15.75 -6.80
N VAL A 4 0.54 -14.66 -6.55
CA VAL A 4 0.78 -13.35 -7.14
C VAL A 4 0.86 -12.31 -6.04
N VAL A 5 1.88 -11.47 -6.08
CA VAL A 5 2.04 -10.30 -5.18
C VAL A 5 1.84 -9.03 -5.97
N VAL A 6 1.04 -8.11 -5.45
CA VAL A 6 0.87 -6.77 -6.02
C VAL A 6 1.52 -5.73 -5.12
N VAL A 7 2.52 -5.02 -5.65
CA VAL A 7 3.23 -3.95 -4.94
C VAL A 7 3.17 -2.62 -5.71
N GLY A 8 3.09 -1.51 -5.01
CA GLY A 8 3.29 -0.19 -5.62
C GLY A 8 4.78 0.08 -5.84
N THR A 9 5.15 0.59 -7.01
CA THR A 9 6.56 0.86 -7.34
C THR A 9 7.01 2.26 -6.99
N GLN A 10 6.10 3.14 -6.62
CA GLN A 10 6.32 4.56 -6.34
C GLN A 10 6.01 4.88 -4.87
N TRP A 11 5.44 6.06 -4.57
CA TRP A 11 5.09 6.50 -3.20
C TRP A 11 3.64 6.22 -2.80
N GLY A 12 3.03 5.18 -3.30
CA GLY A 12 1.61 4.91 -3.11
C GLY A 12 0.73 5.61 -4.16
N ASP A 13 -0.57 5.37 -4.08
CA ASP A 13 -1.57 5.95 -4.99
C ASP A 13 -1.39 5.59 -6.49
N GLU A 14 -0.65 4.52 -6.81
CA GLU A 14 -0.42 4.05 -8.18
C GLU A 14 -1.67 3.43 -8.83
N GLY A 15 -2.77 3.34 -8.10
CA GLY A 15 -3.99 2.67 -8.58
C GLY A 15 -4.00 1.16 -8.30
N LYS A 16 -3.23 0.70 -7.29
CA LYS A 16 -3.20 -0.71 -6.87
C LYS A 16 -4.59 -1.30 -6.61
N GLY A 17 -5.49 -0.54 -5.96
CA GLY A 17 -6.84 -1.03 -5.65
C GLY A 17 -7.59 -1.54 -6.87
N LYS A 18 -7.48 -0.83 -8.02
CA LYS A 18 -8.08 -1.29 -9.28
C LYS A 18 -7.40 -2.56 -9.80
N ILE A 19 -6.09 -2.66 -9.71
CA ILE A 19 -5.34 -3.83 -10.20
C ILE A 19 -5.55 -5.03 -9.29
N THR A 20 -5.59 -4.85 -7.97
CA THR A 20 -5.93 -5.93 -7.04
C THR A 20 -7.35 -6.43 -7.23
N ASP A 21 -8.33 -5.55 -7.39
CA ASP A 21 -9.71 -5.94 -7.71
C ASP A 21 -9.80 -6.69 -9.05
N PHE A 22 -9.10 -6.19 -10.08
CA PHE A 22 -9.03 -6.86 -11.38
C PHE A 22 -8.44 -8.27 -11.28
N LEU A 23 -7.34 -8.45 -10.55
CA LEU A 23 -6.67 -9.74 -10.36
C LEU A 23 -7.40 -10.65 -9.36
N ALA A 24 -8.10 -10.07 -8.38
CA ALA A 24 -8.88 -10.81 -7.40
C ALA A 24 -10.00 -11.65 -8.03
N GLU A 25 -10.51 -11.25 -9.20
CA GLU A 25 -11.53 -12.05 -9.90
C GLU A 25 -11.06 -13.47 -10.20
N SER A 26 -9.80 -13.62 -10.59
CA SER A 26 -9.19 -14.91 -10.91
C SER A 26 -8.53 -15.60 -9.71
N ALA A 27 -8.40 -14.92 -8.57
CA ALA A 27 -7.86 -15.48 -7.34
C ALA A 27 -8.93 -16.24 -6.56
N GLU A 28 -8.54 -17.26 -5.79
CA GLU A 28 -9.39 -17.97 -4.82
C GLU A 28 -9.16 -17.48 -3.39
N VAL A 29 -7.99 -16.88 -3.16
CA VAL A 29 -7.59 -16.32 -1.87
C VAL A 29 -7.02 -14.92 -2.06
N VAL A 30 -7.42 -13.95 -1.24
CA VAL A 30 -6.85 -12.60 -1.22
C VAL A 30 -6.33 -12.29 0.17
N ALA A 31 -5.04 -12.00 0.30
CA ALA A 31 -4.38 -11.79 1.57
C ALA A 31 -3.69 -10.43 1.65
N ARG A 32 -3.91 -9.71 2.74
CA ARG A 32 -3.13 -8.51 3.10
C ARG A 32 -2.05 -8.87 4.09
N TYR A 33 -0.84 -8.37 3.86
CA TYR A 33 0.35 -8.80 4.62
C TYR A 33 1.02 -7.68 5.43
N GLN A 34 0.66 -6.40 5.26
CA GLN A 34 1.31 -5.30 5.96
C GLN A 34 0.42 -4.05 6.05
N GLY A 35 0.81 -3.09 6.90
CA GLY A 35 0.05 -1.86 7.14
C GLY A 35 -1.08 -2.07 8.15
N GLY A 36 -2.08 -1.25 8.08
CA GLY A 36 -3.27 -1.27 8.94
C GLY A 36 -4.36 -0.39 8.33
N ASN A 37 -5.16 0.27 9.15
CA ASN A 37 -6.21 1.17 8.70
C ASN A 37 -5.72 2.55 8.21
N ASN A 38 -4.40 2.71 8.01
CA ASN A 38 -3.79 3.88 7.36
C ASN A 38 -3.82 3.81 5.82
N ALA A 39 -4.11 2.65 5.26
CA ALA A 39 -4.29 2.47 3.82
C ALA A 39 -5.78 2.39 3.50
N GLY A 40 -6.20 3.04 2.42
CA GLY A 40 -7.56 2.93 1.92
C GLY A 40 -7.53 2.56 0.45
N HIS A 41 -8.37 1.63 0.04
CA HIS A 41 -8.60 1.32 -1.36
C HIS A 41 -10.08 1.35 -1.68
N THR A 42 -10.38 1.74 -2.90
CA THR A 42 -11.75 1.81 -3.40
C THR A 42 -11.94 0.72 -4.44
N ILE A 43 -12.99 -0.06 -4.27
CA ILE A 43 -13.42 -1.14 -5.17
C ILE A 43 -14.71 -0.68 -5.83
N LEU A 44 -14.85 -0.97 -7.11
CA LEU A 44 -16.04 -0.67 -7.88
C LEU A 44 -16.76 -1.97 -8.23
N ILE A 45 -17.99 -2.15 -7.71
CA ILE A 45 -18.83 -3.31 -8.00
C ILE A 45 -20.19 -2.80 -8.47
N ASN A 46 -20.62 -3.17 -9.67
CA ASN A 46 -21.90 -2.74 -10.25
C ASN A 46 -22.09 -1.22 -10.15
N ASP A 47 -21.08 -0.44 -10.55
CA ASP A 47 -21.03 1.04 -10.49
C ASP A 47 -21.11 1.65 -9.10
N LYS A 48 -21.17 0.84 -8.05
CA LYS A 48 -21.14 1.29 -6.67
C LYS A 48 -19.73 1.20 -6.09
N LYS A 49 -19.29 2.29 -5.45
CA LYS A 49 -17.96 2.39 -4.83
C LYS A 49 -18.00 1.92 -3.38
N TYR A 50 -17.11 0.98 -3.06
CA TYR A 50 -16.88 0.50 -1.71
C TYR A 50 -15.48 0.90 -1.25
N LYS A 51 -15.37 1.37 -0.02
CA LYS A 51 -14.09 1.78 0.58
C LYS A 51 -13.70 0.77 1.64
N LEU A 52 -12.53 0.17 1.50
CA LEU A 52 -11.94 -0.74 2.47
C LEU A 52 -10.62 -0.17 3.00
N THR A 53 -10.25 -0.55 4.21
CA THR A 53 -8.98 -0.13 4.85
C THR A 53 -8.13 -1.33 5.27
N MET A 54 -8.68 -2.30 5.97
CA MET A 54 -7.97 -3.49 6.45
C MET A 54 -8.39 -4.78 5.75
N ILE A 55 -9.66 -4.90 5.41
CA ILE A 55 -10.21 -6.11 4.81
C ILE A 55 -9.77 -6.22 3.34
N PRO A 56 -9.32 -7.41 2.89
CA PRO A 56 -8.90 -7.61 1.50
C PRO A 56 -10.03 -7.39 0.48
N SER A 57 -9.65 -6.98 -0.74
CA SER A 57 -10.58 -6.67 -1.83
C SER A 57 -11.50 -7.84 -2.24
N GLY A 58 -11.07 -9.07 -1.99
CA GLY A 58 -11.84 -10.28 -2.29
C GLY A 58 -13.12 -10.48 -1.47
N ILE A 59 -13.35 -9.70 -0.41
CA ILE A 59 -14.46 -9.91 0.54
C ILE A 59 -15.86 -9.86 -0.10
N PHE A 60 -16.00 -9.15 -1.20
CA PHE A 60 -17.28 -9.03 -1.89
C PHE A 60 -17.65 -10.27 -2.73
N TYR A 61 -16.76 -11.26 -2.82
CA TYR A 61 -16.96 -12.51 -3.55
C TYR A 61 -17.07 -13.66 -2.55
N LYS A 62 -18.22 -14.33 -2.50
CA LYS A 62 -18.53 -15.37 -1.49
C LYS A 62 -17.64 -16.62 -1.58
N ASP A 63 -17.12 -16.90 -2.76
CA ASP A 63 -16.29 -18.06 -3.06
C ASP A 63 -14.79 -17.87 -2.75
N LYS A 64 -14.40 -16.67 -2.32
CA LYS A 64 -13.00 -16.32 -2.04
C LYS A 64 -12.73 -16.26 -0.55
N ILE A 65 -11.55 -16.72 -0.16
CA ILE A 65 -11.06 -16.60 1.22
C ILE A 65 -10.28 -15.27 1.34
N CYS A 66 -10.60 -14.48 2.35
CA CYS A 66 -9.95 -13.20 2.63
C CYS A 66 -9.12 -13.30 3.91
N VAL A 67 -7.84 -12.94 3.84
CA VAL A 67 -6.91 -13.11 4.95
C VAL A 67 -6.29 -11.78 5.36
N ILE A 68 -6.40 -11.44 6.64
CA ILE A 68 -5.62 -10.39 7.30
C ILE A 68 -4.42 -11.07 7.94
N GLY A 69 -3.25 -10.91 7.33
CA GLY A 69 -2.00 -11.58 7.73
C GLY A 69 -1.38 -10.98 8.99
N ASN A 70 -0.42 -11.71 9.54
CA ASN A 70 0.27 -11.36 10.79
C ASN A 70 1.14 -10.09 10.73
N GLY A 71 1.49 -9.63 9.54
CA GLY A 71 2.24 -8.40 9.36
C GLY A 71 1.39 -7.14 9.45
N MET A 72 0.07 -7.26 9.43
CA MET A 72 -0.83 -6.13 9.66
C MET A 72 -0.90 -5.77 11.15
N VAL A 73 -1.17 -4.48 11.41
CA VAL A 73 -1.54 -3.99 12.74
C VAL A 73 -3.02 -3.62 12.72
N ILE A 74 -3.78 -4.17 13.66
CA ILE A 74 -5.23 -4.19 13.64
C ILE A 74 -5.79 -3.26 14.72
N ASN A 75 -6.57 -2.27 14.30
CA ASN A 75 -7.46 -1.54 15.20
C ASN A 75 -8.80 -2.30 15.26
N PRO A 76 -9.14 -2.94 16.40
CA PRO A 76 -10.34 -3.77 16.50
C PRO A 76 -11.64 -3.00 16.27
N ALA A 77 -11.75 -1.78 16.80
CA ALA A 77 -12.92 -0.94 16.60
C ALA A 77 -13.13 -0.62 15.10
N ALA A 78 -12.08 -0.14 14.44
CA ALA A 78 -12.15 0.18 13.01
C ALA A 78 -12.42 -1.05 12.14
N LEU A 79 -11.90 -2.23 12.52
CA LEU A 79 -12.17 -3.47 11.81
C LEU A 79 -13.64 -3.89 11.96
N LEU A 80 -14.21 -3.78 13.15
CA LEU A 80 -15.62 -4.08 13.39
C LEU A 80 -16.55 -3.10 12.67
N GLU A 81 -16.18 -1.83 12.59
CA GLU A 81 -16.90 -0.84 11.77
C GLU A 81 -16.87 -1.22 10.28
N GLU A 82 -15.72 -1.67 9.79
CA GLU A 82 -15.57 -2.12 8.39
C GLU A 82 -16.38 -3.40 8.12
N ILE A 83 -16.39 -4.37 9.03
CA ILE A 83 -17.25 -5.56 8.97
C ILE A 83 -18.73 -5.16 8.93
N GLN A 84 -19.16 -4.25 9.81
CA GLN A 84 -20.53 -3.77 9.84
C GLN A 84 -20.91 -3.06 8.54
N TYR A 85 -20.02 -2.21 8.01
CA TYR A 85 -20.20 -1.56 6.72
C TYR A 85 -20.43 -2.56 5.57
N ILE A 86 -19.70 -3.68 5.57
CA ILE A 86 -19.86 -4.75 4.58
C ILE A 86 -21.23 -5.41 4.72
N HIS A 87 -21.65 -5.72 5.96
CA HIS A 87 -22.97 -6.30 6.24
C HIS A 87 -24.11 -5.37 5.85
N ASP A 88 -24.01 -4.08 6.16
CA ASP A 88 -25.03 -3.06 5.82
C ASP A 88 -25.21 -2.90 4.30
N ASN A 89 -24.18 -3.28 3.53
CA ASN A 89 -24.23 -3.31 2.07
C ASN A 89 -24.65 -4.68 1.50
N GLY A 90 -25.09 -5.62 2.35
CA GLY A 90 -25.65 -6.90 1.92
C GLY A 90 -24.64 -7.99 1.61
N PHE A 91 -23.38 -7.84 2.04
CA PHE A 91 -22.34 -8.86 1.87
C PHE A 91 -22.06 -9.58 3.20
N SER A 92 -21.59 -10.85 3.10
CA SER A 92 -21.12 -11.61 4.26
C SER A 92 -19.61 -11.42 4.47
N THR A 93 -19.16 -11.65 5.70
CA THR A 93 -17.74 -11.74 6.06
C THR A 93 -17.36 -13.13 6.58
N ASP A 94 -18.17 -14.16 6.36
CA ASP A 94 -17.90 -15.54 6.81
C ASP A 94 -16.60 -16.12 6.22
N ASN A 95 -16.16 -15.58 5.10
CA ASN A 95 -14.94 -15.92 4.39
C ASN A 95 -13.70 -15.14 4.88
N LEU A 96 -13.82 -14.27 5.89
CA LEU A 96 -12.70 -13.53 6.47
C LEU A 96 -11.92 -14.41 7.47
N ARG A 97 -10.59 -14.30 7.45
CA ARG A 97 -9.66 -14.92 8.41
C ARG A 97 -8.69 -13.87 8.92
N ILE A 98 -8.50 -13.82 10.24
CA ILE A 98 -7.63 -12.85 10.91
C ILE A 98 -6.52 -13.64 11.60
N SER A 99 -5.26 -13.22 11.37
CA SER A 99 -4.12 -13.86 12.02
C SER A 99 -4.13 -13.65 13.53
N ASP A 100 -4.02 -14.73 14.26
CA ASP A 100 -3.78 -14.77 15.69
C ASP A 100 -2.46 -14.07 16.09
N ARG A 101 -1.49 -13.98 15.17
CA ARG A 101 -0.18 -13.33 15.37
C ARG A 101 -0.15 -11.86 15.00
N ALA A 102 -1.20 -11.30 14.42
CA ALA A 102 -1.27 -9.87 14.13
C ALA A 102 -1.27 -9.03 15.41
N HIS A 103 -0.68 -7.83 15.35
CA HIS A 103 -0.61 -6.94 16.52
C HIS A 103 -1.83 -6.03 16.61
N VAL A 104 -2.25 -5.77 17.83
CA VAL A 104 -3.42 -4.93 18.15
C VAL A 104 -2.98 -3.48 18.35
N ILE A 105 -3.64 -2.57 17.66
CA ILE A 105 -3.51 -1.13 17.92
C ILE A 105 -4.33 -0.80 19.17
N MET A 106 -3.64 -0.35 20.20
CA MET A 106 -4.22 0.03 21.48
C MET A 106 -4.47 1.55 21.54
N PRO A 107 -5.34 2.05 22.44
CA PRO A 107 -5.62 3.48 22.58
C PRO A 107 -4.38 4.35 22.82
N TYR A 108 -3.39 3.84 23.56
CA TYR A 108 -2.13 4.55 23.77
C TYR A 108 -1.32 4.71 22.47
N HIS A 109 -1.44 3.81 21.49
CA HIS A 109 -0.80 3.98 20.19
C HIS A 109 -1.38 5.17 19.41
N LEU A 110 -2.72 5.31 19.42
CA LEU A 110 -3.41 6.42 18.79
C LEU A 110 -3.03 7.75 19.43
N LEU A 111 -3.03 7.80 20.77
CA LEU A 111 -2.68 9.00 21.54
C LEU A 111 -1.23 9.40 21.29
N LEU A 112 -0.28 8.47 21.37
CA LEU A 112 1.14 8.73 21.16
C LEU A 112 1.46 9.17 19.74
N ASP A 113 0.84 8.56 18.70
CA ASP A 113 1.01 8.99 17.31
C ASP A 113 0.64 10.46 17.12
N GLY A 114 -0.45 10.91 17.77
CA GLY A 114 -0.86 12.32 17.78
C GLY A 114 0.12 13.22 18.53
N LEU A 115 0.50 12.86 19.76
CA LEU A 115 1.38 13.67 20.62
C LEU A 115 2.79 13.80 20.03
N GLU A 116 3.34 12.71 19.47
CA GLU A 116 4.65 12.73 18.83
C GLU A 116 4.67 13.62 17.60
N GLU A 117 3.63 13.55 16.76
CA GLU A 117 3.53 14.37 15.56
C GLU A 117 3.37 15.85 15.90
N ASP A 118 2.57 16.18 16.91
CA ASP A 118 2.39 17.56 17.37
C ASP A 118 3.68 18.13 17.96
N ARG A 119 4.47 17.32 18.68
CA ARG A 119 5.77 17.73 19.26
C ARG A 119 6.83 18.00 18.18
N LYS A 120 6.80 17.33 17.05
CA LYS A 120 7.78 17.50 15.95
C LYS A 120 7.68 18.87 15.26
N GLY A 121 6.60 19.61 15.42
CA GLY A 121 6.44 20.96 14.85
C GLY A 121 6.67 20.98 13.34
N GLU A 122 7.70 21.71 12.88
CA GLU A 122 8.07 21.81 11.47
C GLU A 122 8.70 20.52 10.91
N SER A 123 9.18 19.62 11.77
CA SER A 123 9.78 18.33 11.38
C SER A 123 8.75 17.20 11.30
N LYS A 124 7.48 17.50 11.09
CA LYS A 124 6.40 16.53 10.96
C LYS A 124 6.68 15.57 9.81
N ILE A 125 6.32 14.30 10.00
CA ILE A 125 6.36 13.27 8.97
C ILE A 125 5.06 13.28 8.15
N GLY A 126 3.97 13.79 8.73
CA GLY A 126 2.65 13.78 8.14
C GLY A 126 1.94 12.43 8.36
N THR A 127 2.00 11.90 9.60
CA THR A 127 1.37 10.63 9.95
C THR A 127 -0.15 10.70 9.80
N THR A 128 -0.78 9.54 9.66
CA THR A 128 -2.25 9.42 9.59
C THR A 128 -2.92 9.50 10.95
N ARG A 129 -2.14 9.56 12.05
CA ARG A 129 -2.60 9.52 13.45
C ARG A 129 -3.48 8.30 13.76
N LYS A 130 -3.17 7.16 13.13
CA LYS A 130 -3.90 5.88 13.31
C LYS A 130 -3.16 4.90 14.21
N GLY A 131 -2.09 5.34 14.89
CA GLY A 131 -1.32 4.53 15.81
C GLY A 131 -0.45 3.45 15.15
N ILE A 132 -0.26 3.52 13.83
CA ILE A 132 0.46 2.49 13.07
C ILE A 132 1.94 2.42 13.52
N GLY A 133 2.64 3.56 13.49
CA GLY A 133 4.05 3.65 13.90
C GLY A 133 4.29 3.14 15.31
N PRO A 134 3.60 3.70 16.33
CA PRO A 134 3.72 3.24 17.70
C PRO A 134 3.44 1.76 17.92
N CYS A 135 2.46 1.19 17.18
CA CYS A 135 2.17 -0.24 17.27
C CYS A 135 3.31 -1.10 16.70
N TYR A 136 3.90 -0.72 15.55
CA TYR A 136 5.09 -1.40 15.01
C TYR A 136 6.33 -1.21 15.90
N MET A 137 6.47 -0.06 16.57
CA MET A 137 7.53 0.14 17.59
C MET A 137 7.40 -0.85 18.75
N ASP A 138 6.20 -1.00 19.31
CA ASP A 138 5.97 -1.96 20.39
C ASP A 138 6.15 -3.41 19.92
N LYS A 139 5.77 -3.74 18.69
CA LYS A 139 6.08 -5.04 18.09
C LYS A 139 7.59 -5.30 18.06
N ALA A 140 8.38 -4.34 17.58
CA ALA A 140 9.85 -4.47 17.50
C ALA A 140 10.51 -4.50 18.87
N ALA A 141 9.98 -3.73 19.83
CA ALA A 141 10.38 -3.73 21.23
C ALA A 141 9.96 -4.99 22.00
N ARG A 142 9.11 -5.84 21.42
CA ARG A 142 8.55 -7.06 22.04
C ARG A 142 7.58 -6.78 23.19
N ASN A 143 6.98 -5.60 23.17
CA ASN A 143 5.97 -5.13 24.12
C ASN A 143 4.56 -5.15 23.54
N GLY A 144 4.42 -5.54 22.25
CA GLY A 144 3.16 -5.54 21.54
C GLY A 144 2.18 -6.59 22.04
N ILE A 145 0.90 -6.28 21.94
CA ILE A 145 -0.21 -7.19 22.22
C ILE A 145 -0.66 -7.79 20.88
N ARG A 146 -0.74 -9.12 20.81
CA ARG A 146 -1.23 -9.84 19.63
C ARG A 146 -2.72 -10.13 19.72
N ILE A 147 -3.32 -10.50 18.60
CA ILE A 147 -4.70 -11.01 18.57
C ILE A 147 -4.84 -12.26 19.46
N ALA A 148 -3.86 -13.16 19.45
CA ALA A 148 -3.88 -14.34 20.34
C ALA A 148 -3.97 -13.94 21.83
N ASP A 149 -3.23 -12.89 22.23
CA ASP A 149 -3.30 -12.38 23.61
C ASP A 149 -4.68 -11.78 23.92
N LEU A 150 -5.26 -11.06 22.95
CA LEU A 150 -6.62 -10.48 23.08
C LEU A 150 -7.70 -11.57 23.23
N MET A 151 -7.49 -12.77 22.66
CA MET A 151 -8.42 -13.89 22.78
C MET A 151 -8.33 -14.64 24.13
N ASP A 152 -7.27 -14.38 24.91
CA ASP A 152 -7.06 -14.88 26.28
C ASP A 152 -7.26 -13.72 27.28
N ALA A 153 -8.38 -13.69 27.94
CA ALA A 153 -8.78 -12.56 28.80
C ALA A 153 -7.75 -12.31 29.92
N GLU A 154 -7.26 -13.36 30.59
CA GLU A 154 -6.31 -13.22 31.71
C GLU A 154 -4.97 -12.63 31.24
N GLU A 155 -4.42 -13.15 30.16
CA GLU A 155 -3.18 -12.66 29.58
C GLU A 155 -3.34 -11.24 29.02
N PHE A 156 -4.47 -10.94 28.41
CA PHE A 156 -4.76 -9.61 27.87
C PHE A 156 -4.81 -8.56 29.00
N GLU A 157 -5.59 -8.82 30.07
CA GLU A 157 -5.69 -7.94 31.20
C GLU A 157 -4.33 -7.66 31.85
N ARG A 158 -3.56 -8.72 32.06
CA ARG A 158 -2.20 -8.61 32.63
C ARG A 158 -1.29 -7.69 31.77
N LYS A 159 -1.30 -7.90 30.45
CA LYS A 159 -0.49 -7.10 29.51
C LYS A 159 -0.96 -5.65 29.44
N VAL A 160 -2.28 -5.41 29.36
CA VAL A 160 -2.83 -4.06 29.28
C VAL A 160 -2.48 -3.25 30.53
N ARG A 161 -2.69 -3.79 31.74
CA ARG A 161 -2.34 -3.08 32.99
C ARG A 161 -0.86 -2.70 33.02
N HIS A 162 0.02 -3.61 32.63
CA HIS A 162 1.45 -3.34 32.56
C HIS A 162 1.78 -2.26 31.53
N MET A 163 1.30 -2.40 30.30
CA MET A 163 1.62 -1.47 29.20
C MET A 163 1.02 -0.09 29.41
N VAL A 164 -0.21 0.01 29.94
CA VAL A 164 -0.83 1.30 30.23
C VAL A 164 -0.06 2.04 31.33
N ALA A 165 0.40 1.33 32.37
CA ALA A 165 1.23 1.95 33.41
C ALA A 165 2.53 2.54 32.82
N GLU A 166 3.25 1.80 31.97
CA GLU A 166 4.45 2.30 31.30
C GLU A 166 4.17 3.47 30.34
N LYS A 167 3.14 3.36 29.51
CA LYS A 167 2.80 4.40 28.54
C LYS A 167 2.30 5.67 29.21
N ASN A 168 1.59 5.56 30.32
CA ASN A 168 1.14 6.72 31.10
C ASN A 168 2.31 7.52 31.65
N LEU A 169 3.42 6.90 32.08
CA LEU A 169 4.62 7.63 32.45
C LEU A 169 5.12 8.54 31.31
N LEU A 170 5.13 8.02 30.08
CA LEU A 170 5.53 8.79 28.91
C LEU A 170 4.50 9.89 28.59
N ILE A 171 3.23 9.55 28.57
CA ILE A 171 2.13 10.46 28.25
C ILE A 171 2.06 11.63 29.24
N GLU A 172 2.17 11.35 30.53
CA GLU A 172 2.03 12.37 31.58
C GLU A 172 3.30 13.20 31.76
N GLN A 173 4.46 12.55 31.87
CA GLN A 173 5.70 13.24 32.21
C GLN A 173 6.41 13.89 31.03
N VAL A 174 6.31 13.29 29.83
CA VAL A 174 7.00 13.82 28.63
C VAL A 174 6.08 14.68 27.78
N TYR A 175 4.82 14.26 27.64
CA TYR A 175 3.85 14.99 26.81
C TYR A 175 2.89 15.87 27.60
N SER A 176 2.92 15.84 28.95
CA SER A 176 2.01 16.61 29.81
C SER A 176 0.54 16.41 29.45
N SER A 177 0.18 15.21 29.02
CA SER A 177 -1.17 14.83 28.62
C SER A 177 -1.79 13.91 29.68
N LYS A 178 -3.12 13.80 29.70
CA LYS A 178 -3.84 12.92 30.61
C LYS A 178 -3.56 11.45 30.26
N GLY A 179 -3.18 10.67 31.24
CA GLY A 179 -3.02 9.22 31.13
C GLY A 179 -4.33 8.50 30.83
N LEU A 180 -4.23 7.23 30.42
CA LEU A 180 -5.32 6.36 30.06
C LEU A 180 -5.71 5.44 31.22
N ASP A 181 -6.97 5.02 31.26
CA ASP A 181 -7.51 4.07 32.23
C ASP A 181 -7.39 2.63 31.69
N ALA A 182 -6.63 1.79 32.35
CA ALA A 182 -6.41 0.42 31.94
C ALA A 182 -7.68 -0.43 32.00
N GLU A 183 -8.51 -0.26 33.03
CA GLU A 183 -9.73 -1.08 33.21
C GLU A 183 -10.78 -0.74 32.15
N ALA A 184 -10.93 0.52 31.80
CA ALA A 184 -11.82 0.93 30.70
C ALA A 184 -11.36 0.33 29.34
N ILE A 185 -10.05 0.31 29.10
CA ILE A 185 -9.47 -0.31 27.88
C ILE A 185 -9.73 -1.82 27.89
N ILE A 186 -9.55 -2.49 29.02
CA ILE A 186 -9.78 -3.94 29.14
C ILE A 186 -11.21 -4.28 28.82
N GLU A 187 -12.18 -3.61 29.47
CA GLU A 187 -13.61 -3.84 29.25
C GLU A 187 -14.00 -3.68 27.78
N GLU A 188 -13.58 -2.58 27.17
CA GLU A 188 -13.87 -2.28 25.78
C GLU A 188 -13.29 -3.33 24.81
N TYR A 189 -12.00 -3.68 24.98
CA TYR A 189 -11.31 -4.59 24.06
C TYR A 189 -11.71 -6.05 24.21
N LEU A 190 -12.09 -6.50 25.41
CA LEU A 190 -12.68 -7.82 25.59
C LEU A 190 -14.02 -7.92 24.87
N GLY A 191 -14.82 -6.84 24.85
CA GLY A 191 -16.02 -6.78 24.02
C GLY A 191 -15.74 -6.90 22.52
N TYR A 192 -14.63 -6.34 22.02
CA TYR A 192 -14.18 -6.56 20.65
C TYR A 192 -13.70 -7.99 20.41
N ALA A 193 -13.00 -8.59 21.37
CA ALA A 193 -12.52 -9.96 21.28
C ALA A 193 -13.65 -10.96 21.03
N GLU A 194 -14.76 -10.83 21.75
CA GLU A 194 -15.93 -11.68 21.57
C GLU A 194 -16.50 -11.63 20.15
N ARG A 195 -16.58 -10.43 19.58
CA ARG A 195 -17.09 -10.20 18.23
C ARG A 195 -16.15 -10.68 17.13
N LEU A 196 -14.84 -10.67 17.37
CA LEU A 196 -13.81 -11.07 16.40
C LEU A 196 -13.43 -12.56 16.49
N ARG A 197 -13.76 -13.26 17.58
CA ARG A 197 -13.29 -14.62 17.87
C ARG A 197 -13.46 -15.61 16.73
N ASN A 198 -14.59 -15.58 16.04
CA ASN A 198 -14.90 -16.52 14.96
C ASN A 198 -14.06 -16.31 13.68
N TYR A 199 -13.40 -15.17 13.54
CA TYR A 199 -12.52 -14.86 12.40
C TYR A 199 -11.06 -15.25 12.66
N VAL A 200 -10.68 -15.45 13.95
CA VAL A 200 -9.28 -15.62 14.35
C VAL A 200 -8.81 -17.05 14.12
N THR A 201 -7.65 -17.17 13.46
CA THR A 201 -7.02 -18.46 13.17
C THR A 201 -5.51 -18.29 12.92
N ASP A 202 -4.76 -19.39 12.85
CA ASP A 202 -3.39 -19.41 12.33
C ASP A 202 -3.42 -19.26 10.80
N THR A 203 -3.33 -18.03 10.34
CA THR A 203 -3.39 -17.71 8.91
C THR A 203 -2.18 -18.20 8.11
N SER A 204 -1.04 -18.47 8.78
CA SER A 204 0.12 -19.07 8.11
C SER A 204 -0.18 -20.51 7.69
N VAL A 205 -0.82 -21.29 8.57
CA VAL A 205 -1.29 -22.65 8.21
C VAL A 205 -2.29 -22.56 7.07
N VAL A 206 -3.34 -21.76 7.21
CA VAL A 206 -4.38 -21.59 6.18
C VAL A 206 -3.80 -21.24 4.81
N LEU A 207 -2.91 -20.26 4.74
CA LEU A 207 -2.32 -19.83 3.46
C LEU A 207 -1.41 -20.90 2.85
N ASN A 208 -0.59 -21.55 3.67
CA ASN A 208 0.33 -22.59 3.17
C ASN A 208 -0.42 -23.82 2.66
N ASP A 209 -1.46 -24.28 3.37
CA ASP A 209 -2.29 -25.41 2.95
C ASP A 209 -2.99 -25.09 1.62
N LEU A 210 -3.60 -23.91 1.48
CA LEU A 210 -4.26 -23.51 0.25
C LEU A 210 -3.29 -23.37 -0.95
N ILE A 211 -2.07 -22.89 -0.72
CA ILE A 211 -1.02 -22.84 -1.75
C ILE A 211 -0.60 -24.25 -2.15
N ASP A 212 -0.41 -25.16 -1.19
CA ASP A 212 -0.01 -26.54 -1.44
C ASP A 212 -1.12 -27.36 -2.15
N GLU A 213 -2.39 -26.96 -1.97
CA GLU A 213 -3.54 -27.43 -2.74
C GLU A 213 -3.61 -26.84 -4.17
N GLY A 214 -2.70 -25.93 -4.53
CA GLY A 214 -2.66 -25.28 -5.85
C GLY A 214 -3.66 -24.14 -6.03
N LYS A 215 -4.23 -23.61 -4.94
CA LYS A 215 -5.15 -22.46 -4.99
C LYS A 215 -4.43 -21.19 -5.46
N LYS A 216 -5.15 -20.36 -6.20
CA LYS A 216 -4.66 -19.07 -6.67
C LYS A 216 -4.74 -18.03 -5.56
N VAL A 217 -3.58 -17.58 -5.06
CA VAL A 217 -3.46 -16.64 -3.95
C VAL A 217 -2.93 -15.29 -4.45
N LEU A 218 -3.68 -14.24 -4.16
CA LEU A 218 -3.30 -12.84 -4.38
C LEU A 218 -2.86 -12.19 -3.06
N PHE A 219 -1.62 -11.75 -3.00
CA PHE A 219 -1.13 -10.90 -1.91
C PHE A 219 -1.27 -9.43 -2.28
N GLU A 220 -2.14 -8.75 -1.56
CA GLU A 220 -2.50 -7.36 -1.76
C GLU A 220 -1.61 -6.45 -0.91
N GLY A 221 -0.66 -5.74 -1.55
CA GLY A 221 0.18 -4.75 -0.90
C GLY A 221 -0.52 -3.41 -0.73
N ALA A 222 -0.21 -2.72 0.36
CA ALA A 222 -0.61 -1.34 0.61
C ALA A 222 0.60 -0.40 0.43
N GLN A 223 0.36 0.91 0.34
CA GLN A 223 1.36 1.96 0.12
C GLN A 223 2.20 1.70 -1.16
N GLY A 224 3.48 2.02 -1.15
CA GLY A 224 4.41 1.80 -2.26
C GLY A 224 5.81 1.51 -1.74
N VAL A 225 6.66 0.90 -2.57
CA VAL A 225 8.02 0.50 -2.20
C VAL A 225 8.87 1.69 -1.72
N MET A 226 8.62 2.90 -2.25
CA MET A 226 9.33 4.10 -1.79
C MET A 226 8.89 4.58 -0.40
N LEU A 227 7.87 3.96 0.18
CA LEU A 227 7.43 4.14 1.57
C LEU A 227 7.85 2.98 2.48
N ASP A 228 8.62 2.02 1.99
CA ASP A 228 9.13 0.90 2.78
C ASP A 228 10.10 1.41 3.85
N ILE A 229 10.00 0.89 5.09
CA ILE A 229 10.80 1.36 6.22
C ILE A 229 12.29 1.15 6.02
N ASP A 230 12.68 0.10 5.29
CA ASP A 230 14.10 -0.26 5.07
C ASP A 230 14.62 0.26 3.73
N GLN A 231 13.80 0.25 2.67
CA GLN A 231 14.20 0.51 1.30
C GLN A 231 13.64 1.82 0.73
N GLY A 232 12.75 2.50 1.46
CA GLY A 232 12.09 3.72 1.01
C GLY A 232 12.86 5.00 1.32
N THR A 233 12.16 6.12 1.20
CA THR A 233 12.65 7.48 1.41
C THR A 233 12.67 7.85 2.91
N TYR A 234 13.41 7.09 3.72
CA TYR A 234 13.48 7.30 5.16
C TYR A 234 13.95 8.72 5.51
N PRO A 235 13.32 9.47 6.47
CA PRO A 235 12.27 9.02 7.38
C PRO A 235 10.83 9.19 6.86
N TYR A 236 10.62 9.67 5.64
CA TYR A 236 9.29 9.86 5.03
C TYR A 236 8.76 8.55 4.44
N VAL A 237 8.49 7.59 5.34
CA VAL A 237 8.09 6.21 5.05
C VAL A 237 6.95 5.76 5.97
N THR A 238 6.32 4.63 5.66
CA THR A 238 5.47 3.90 6.62
C THR A 238 6.33 3.04 7.55
N SER A 239 5.78 2.59 8.67
CA SER A 239 6.49 1.72 9.62
C SER A 239 6.41 0.23 9.26
N SER A 240 6.08 -0.09 8.02
CA SER A 240 5.94 -1.45 7.51
C SER A 240 6.75 -1.66 6.23
N ASN A 241 6.75 -2.90 5.70
CA ASN A 241 7.46 -3.26 4.48
C ASN A 241 6.48 -3.50 3.32
N PRO A 242 6.15 -2.47 2.51
CA PRO A 242 5.37 -2.60 1.28
C PRO A 242 6.06 -3.39 0.16
N SER A 243 7.37 -3.58 0.24
CA SER A 243 8.12 -4.42 -0.72
C SER A 243 7.65 -5.88 -0.69
N ALA A 244 7.89 -6.63 -1.77
CA ALA A 244 7.43 -8.01 -1.86
C ALA A 244 8.05 -8.94 -0.80
N GLY A 245 9.25 -8.63 -0.29
CA GLY A 245 9.85 -9.33 0.84
C GLY A 245 8.98 -9.30 2.11
N GLY A 246 8.18 -8.23 2.28
CA GLY A 246 7.22 -8.10 3.37
C GLY A 246 6.14 -9.17 3.38
N VAL A 247 5.81 -9.77 2.23
CA VAL A 247 4.83 -10.86 2.12
C VAL A 247 5.24 -12.06 2.96
N CYS A 248 6.48 -12.50 2.84
CA CYS A 248 6.96 -13.69 3.54
C CYS A 248 6.86 -13.54 5.06
N ILE A 249 7.25 -12.37 5.57
CA ILE A 249 7.22 -12.06 7.00
C ILE A 249 5.77 -11.83 7.47
N GLY A 250 4.99 -11.10 6.66
CA GLY A 250 3.65 -10.62 7.05
C GLY A 250 2.52 -11.59 6.80
N SER A 251 2.77 -12.72 6.08
CA SER A 251 1.78 -13.77 5.85
C SER A 251 2.21 -15.13 6.40
N GLY A 252 3.51 -15.31 6.73
CA GLY A 252 4.06 -16.59 7.15
C GLY A 252 4.21 -17.60 6.01
N VAL A 253 4.28 -17.11 4.75
CA VAL A 253 4.51 -17.92 3.55
C VAL A 253 5.99 -17.88 3.17
N GLY A 254 6.59 -19.02 2.92
CA GLY A 254 8.01 -19.11 2.56
C GLY A 254 8.32 -18.46 1.21
N PRO A 255 9.53 -17.87 1.03
CA PRO A 255 9.87 -17.12 -0.18
C PRO A 255 9.84 -17.97 -1.45
N SER A 256 10.10 -19.27 -1.36
CA SER A 256 10.04 -20.19 -2.50
C SER A 256 8.62 -20.44 -3.03
N LYS A 257 7.59 -20.04 -2.28
CA LYS A 257 6.19 -20.14 -2.68
C LYS A 257 5.69 -18.85 -3.37
N ILE A 258 6.51 -17.81 -3.51
CA ILE A 258 6.16 -16.57 -4.21
C ILE A 258 6.64 -16.69 -5.67
N GLU A 259 5.68 -16.74 -6.60
CA GLU A 259 5.97 -17.05 -7.99
C GLU A 259 5.97 -15.84 -8.91
N GLN A 260 5.02 -14.90 -8.72
CA GLN A 260 4.91 -13.71 -9.55
C GLN A 260 4.73 -12.45 -8.71
N ILE A 261 5.41 -11.39 -9.12
CA ILE A 261 5.36 -10.08 -8.45
C ILE A 261 5.02 -9.02 -9.49
N ILE A 262 3.83 -8.44 -9.36
CA ILE A 262 3.33 -7.37 -10.22
C ILE A 262 3.60 -6.03 -9.56
N GLY A 263 4.49 -5.26 -10.15
CA GLY A 263 4.72 -3.86 -9.79
C GLY A 263 3.67 -2.96 -10.43
N VAL A 264 3.04 -2.10 -9.65
CA VAL A 264 2.06 -1.13 -10.16
C VAL A 264 2.70 0.24 -10.19
N ALA A 265 2.71 0.88 -11.37
CA ALA A 265 3.18 2.24 -11.59
C ALA A 265 2.10 3.06 -12.31
N LYS A 266 2.06 4.37 -12.08
CA LYS A 266 1.40 5.31 -12.99
C LYS A 266 2.36 5.67 -14.14
N ALA A 267 1.80 6.10 -15.27
CA ALA A 267 2.57 6.67 -16.37
C ALA A 267 3.24 8.02 -16.02
N TYR A 268 3.06 8.48 -14.81
CA TYR A 268 3.72 9.63 -14.16
C TYR A 268 3.93 9.29 -12.69
N THR A 269 4.46 10.20 -11.89
CA THR A 269 4.70 9.94 -10.48
C THR A 269 3.85 10.87 -9.62
N THR A 270 3.30 10.35 -8.52
CA THR A 270 2.64 11.17 -7.50
C THR A 270 3.22 10.86 -6.12
N ARG A 271 3.23 11.89 -5.26
CA ARG A 271 3.65 11.76 -3.88
C ARG A 271 2.73 12.54 -2.96
N VAL A 272 2.37 11.92 -1.84
CA VAL A 272 1.71 12.58 -0.71
C VAL A 272 2.74 12.81 0.39
N GLY A 273 2.65 13.94 1.09
CA GLY A 273 3.56 14.29 2.17
C GLY A 273 4.90 14.88 1.71
N ASP A 274 5.78 15.05 2.68
CA ASP A 274 7.04 15.76 2.52
C ASP A 274 8.17 14.85 2.00
N GLY A 275 9.36 15.42 1.86
CA GLY A 275 10.56 14.75 1.39
C GLY A 275 10.89 15.02 -0.09
N PRO A 276 12.11 14.68 -0.51
CA PRO A 276 12.60 14.95 -1.87
C PRO A 276 11.81 14.22 -2.94
N PHE A 277 11.58 14.91 -4.06
CA PHE A 277 10.90 14.39 -5.22
C PHE A 277 11.58 14.90 -6.50
N PRO A 278 12.63 14.23 -7.00
CA PRO A 278 13.50 14.76 -8.06
C PRO A 278 12.80 15.09 -9.37
N THR A 279 11.70 14.41 -9.67
CA THR A 279 10.92 14.61 -10.90
C THR A 279 9.70 15.51 -10.72
N GLU A 280 9.56 16.19 -9.57
CA GLU A 280 8.41 17.04 -9.27
C GLU A 280 8.24 18.18 -10.29
N LEU A 281 6.99 18.42 -10.68
CA LEU A 281 6.57 19.47 -11.59
C LEU A 281 5.82 20.54 -10.83
N LEU A 282 6.36 21.76 -10.83
CA LEU A 282 5.77 22.95 -10.19
C LEU A 282 5.24 23.94 -11.24
N ASP A 283 5.09 23.51 -12.48
CA ASP A 283 4.71 24.28 -13.66
C ASP A 283 3.28 23.94 -14.15
N GLU A 284 2.91 24.50 -15.31
CA GLU A 284 1.62 24.25 -15.96
C GLU A 284 1.41 22.77 -16.33
N THR A 285 2.48 22.06 -16.69
CA THR A 285 2.43 20.63 -16.98
C THR A 285 2.04 19.82 -15.75
N GLY A 286 2.62 20.14 -14.58
CA GLY A 286 2.25 19.52 -13.32
C GLY A 286 0.80 19.77 -12.94
N ASN A 287 0.32 20.99 -13.19
CA ASN A 287 -1.10 21.35 -12.96
C ASN A 287 -2.02 20.56 -13.91
N TRP A 288 -1.66 20.48 -15.21
CA TRP A 288 -2.40 19.69 -16.20
C TRP A 288 -2.56 18.23 -15.76
N ILE A 289 -1.46 17.57 -15.41
CA ILE A 289 -1.46 16.16 -14.98
C ILE A 289 -2.31 16.00 -13.71
N ARG A 290 -2.20 16.94 -12.75
CA ARG A 290 -2.97 16.92 -11.50
C ARG A 290 -4.46 17.00 -11.76
N GLU A 291 -4.90 17.94 -12.57
CA GLU A 291 -6.31 18.15 -12.90
C GLU A 291 -6.88 16.96 -13.68
N LYS A 292 -6.22 16.57 -14.76
CA LYS A 292 -6.66 15.47 -15.63
C LYS A 292 -6.60 14.12 -14.91
N GLY A 293 -5.58 13.90 -14.09
CA GLY A 293 -5.42 12.73 -13.21
C GLY A 293 -6.33 12.76 -11.98
N HIS A 294 -7.00 13.90 -11.66
CA HIS A 294 -7.70 14.15 -10.40
C HIS A 294 -6.84 13.77 -9.19
N GLU A 295 -5.60 14.23 -9.17
CA GLU A 295 -4.63 13.89 -8.15
C GLU A 295 -4.84 14.70 -6.88
N TYR A 296 -5.88 14.32 -6.14
CA TYR A 296 -6.28 14.89 -4.87
C TYR A 296 -6.45 13.78 -3.82
N GLY A 297 -6.14 14.09 -2.57
CA GLY A 297 -6.28 13.15 -1.47
C GLY A 297 -7.74 12.76 -1.24
N THR A 298 -8.01 11.47 -1.18
CA THR A 298 -9.39 10.94 -1.06
C THR A 298 -10.11 11.38 0.21
N VAL A 299 -9.36 11.64 1.30
CA VAL A 299 -9.91 12.04 2.60
C VAL A 299 -9.80 13.54 2.82
N THR A 300 -8.67 14.14 2.46
CA THR A 300 -8.35 15.53 2.79
C THR A 300 -8.63 16.50 1.64
N GLY A 301 -8.83 16.02 0.42
CA GLY A 301 -8.93 16.84 -0.79
C GLY A 301 -7.64 17.61 -1.15
N ARG A 302 -6.54 17.39 -0.42
CA ARG A 302 -5.26 18.08 -0.69
C ARG A 302 -4.71 17.68 -2.06
N PRO A 303 -4.17 18.64 -2.85
CA PRO A 303 -3.50 18.32 -4.10
C PRO A 303 -2.28 17.45 -3.84
N ARG A 304 -2.14 16.38 -4.63
CA ARG A 304 -0.93 15.56 -4.63
C ARG A 304 0.18 16.26 -5.38
N ARG A 305 1.41 16.08 -4.96
CA ARG A 305 2.60 16.44 -5.71
C ARG A 305 2.68 15.52 -6.93
N VAL A 306 3.01 16.07 -8.08
CA VAL A 306 3.04 15.36 -9.37
C VAL A 306 4.39 15.54 -10.01
N GLY A 307 4.90 14.52 -10.68
CA GLY A 307 6.16 14.54 -11.42
C GLY A 307 6.14 13.60 -12.63
N TRP A 308 7.14 13.73 -13.49
CA TRP A 308 7.32 12.81 -14.59
C TRP A 308 7.59 11.37 -14.10
N PHE A 309 7.37 10.39 -14.97
CA PHE A 309 7.71 9.00 -14.68
C PHE A 309 9.20 8.88 -14.35
N ASP A 310 9.51 8.21 -13.24
CA ASP A 310 10.85 8.05 -12.73
C ASP A 310 11.32 6.59 -12.84
N SER A 311 12.13 6.30 -13.86
CA SER A 311 12.63 4.94 -14.07
C SER A 311 13.67 4.53 -13.02
N VAL A 312 14.36 5.49 -12.38
CA VAL A 312 15.32 5.20 -11.29
C VAL A 312 14.57 4.61 -10.08
N VAL A 313 13.44 5.23 -9.72
CA VAL A 313 12.54 4.74 -8.66
C VAL A 313 11.99 3.36 -8.98
N VAL A 314 11.50 3.14 -10.21
CA VAL A 314 10.91 1.86 -10.59
C VAL A 314 11.97 0.75 -10.69
N ARG A 315 13.20 1.06 -11.17
CA ARG A 315 14.33 0.12 -11.11
C ARG A 315 14.72 -0.24 -9.68
N HIS A 316 14.68 0.73 -8.77
CA HIS A 316 14.91 0.46 -7.35
C HIS A 316 13.83 -0.49 -6.81
N ALA A 317 12.56 -0.21 -7.05
CA ALA A 317 11.45 -1.07 -6.64
C ALA A 317 11.57 -2.49 -7.22
N ARG A 318 11.96 -2.62 -8.52
CA ARG A 318 12.24 -3.91 -9.15
C ARG A 318 13.32 -4.69 -8.41
N ARG A 319 14.43 -4.03 -8.11
CA ARG A 319 15.59 -4.66 -7.44
C ARG A 319 15.23 -5.21 -6.07
N VAL A 320 14.53 -4.40 -5.25
CA VAL A 320 14.25 -4.77 -3.85
C VAL A 320 13.03 -5.68 -3.69
N SER A 321 12.16 -5.72 -4.70
CA SER A 321 10.95 -6.57 -4.68
C SER A 321 10.98 -7.75 -5.64
N GLY A 322 11.95 -7.82 -6.58
CA GLY A 322 12.00 -8.89 -7.56
C GLY A 322 10.83 -8.85 -8.56
N ILE A 323 10.39 -7.65 -8.98
CA ILE A 323 9.22 -7.47 -9.84
C ILE A 323 9.40 -8.19 -11.18
N THR A 324 8.45 -9.05 -11.53
CA THR A 324 8.46 -9.88 -12.74
C THR A 324 7.61 -9.30 -13.88
N GLY A 325 6.63 -8.46 -13.55
CA GLY A 325 5.76 -7.79 -14.52
C GLY A 325 5.31 -6.41 -14.01
N LEU A 326 5.15 -5.46 -14.93
CA LEU A 326 4.70 -4.10 -14.61
C LEU A 326 3.26 -3.89 -15.06
N SER A 327 2.44 -3.34 -14.16
CA SER A 327 1.16 -2.73 -14.50
C SER A 327 1.36 -1.22 -14.65
N LEU A 328 1.23 -0.71 -15.87
CA LEU A 328 1.37 0.72 -16.17
C LEU A 328 -0.01 1.36 -16.28
N ASN A 329 -0.36 2.19 -15.31
CA ASN A 329 -1.67 2.80 -15.16
C ASN A 329 -1.71 4.27 -15.63
N SER A 330 -2.91 4.76 -15.90
CA SER A 330 -3.18 6.19 -16.14
C SER A 330 -2.48 6.78 -17.37
N LEU A 331 -2.34 5.99 -18.44
CA LEU A 331 -1.81 6.45 -19.72
C LEU A 331 -2.67 7.56 -20.36
N ASP A 332 -4.00 7.48 -20.16
CA ASP A 332 -4.99 8.46 -20.60
C ASP A 332 -4.73 9.89 -20.08
N VAL A 333 -4.11 9.99 -18.92
CA VAL A 333 -3.80 11.28 -18.28
C VAL A 333 -2.76 12.08 -19.07
N LEU A 334 -1.81 11.41 -19.73
CA LEU A 334 -0.77 12.06 -20.52
C LEU A 334 -1.23 12.48 -21.93
N ALA A 335 -2.40 11.99 -22.41
CA ALA A 335 -2.93 12.38 -23.70
C ALA A 335 -3.22 13.90 -23.73
N GLY A 336 -2.83 14.58 -24.81
CA GLY A 336 -2.95 16.02 -25.00
C GLY A 336 -1.66 16.80 -24.70
N LEU A 337 -0.63 16.16 -24.16
CA LEU A 337 0.70 16.74 -24.03
C LEU A 337 1.47 16.58 -25.34
N GLU A 338 2.15 17.65 -25.81
CA GLU A 338 2.99 17.59 -27.03
C GLU A 338 4.25 16.75 -26.81
N THR A 339 4.80 16.81 -25.58
CA THR A 339 6.00 16.08 -25.17
C THR A 339 5.77 15.42 -23.83
N VAL A 340 6.20 14.19 -23.69
CA VAL A 340 6.22 13.44 -22.44
C VAL A 340 7.68 13.10 -22.09
N LYS A 341 8.00 13.07 -20.79
CA LYS A 341 9.37 12.84 -20.33
C LYS A 341 9.46 11.64 -19.41
N ILE A 342 10.56 10.92 -19.49
CA ILE A 342 10.93 9.84 -18.57
C ILE A 342 12.27 10.20 -17.92
N CYS A 343 12.32 10.23 -16.59
CA CYS A 343 13.57 10.35 -15.87
C CYS A 343 14.36 9.04 -15.99
N THR A 344 15.57 9.13 -16.56
CA THR A 344 16.45 7.99 -16.83
C THR A 344 17.57 7.84 -15.79
N ALA A 345 18.00 8.95 -15.19
CA ALA A 345 19.08 9.04 -14.22
C ALA A 345 18.92 10.31 -13.39
N TYR A 346 19.75 10.47 -12.37
CA TYR A 346 19.90 11.72 -11.64
C TYR A 346 21.30 12.31 -11.84
N ARG A 347 21.38 13.63 -11.92
CA ARG A 347 22.65 14.37 -11.86
C ARG A 347 22.80 14.96 -10.47
N VAL A 348 23.94 14.71 -9.84
CA VAL A 348 24.25 15.24 -8.52
C VAL A 348 25.75 15.48 -8.39
N ARG A 349 26.16 16.69 -7.95
CA ARG A 349 27.57 17.08 -7.79
C ARG A 349 28.45 16.86 -9.04
N GLY A 350 27.86 17.03 -10.24
CA GLY A 350 28.51 16.84 -11.49
C GLY A 350 28.58 15.41 -12.04
N GLU A 351 28.13 14.44 -11.26
CA GLU A 351 28.06 13.01 -11.64
C GLU A 351 26.66 12.60 -12.02
N VAL A 352 26.55 11.64 -12.95
CA VAL A 352 25.27 10.99 -13.30
C VAL A 352 25.18 9.66 -12.57
N ILE A 353 24.12 9.48 -11.81
CA ILE A 353 23.84 8.24 -11.07
C ILE A 353 22.54 7.60 -11.57
N GLU A 354 22.55 6.28 -11.74
CA GLU A 354 21.41 5.49 -12.21
C GLU A 354 20.70 4.70 -11.07
N HIS A 355 21.21 4.81 -9.85
CA HIS A 355 20.68 4.14 -8.68
C HIS A 355 20.08 5.14 -7.71
N TYR A 356 18.98 4.74 -7.07
CA TYR A 356 18.31 5.54 -6.06
C TYR A 356 19.23 5.69 -4.82
N PRO A 357 19.60 6.92 -4.41
CA PRO A 357 20.50 7.14 -3.29
C PRO A 357 19.78 6.97 -1.94
N ALA A 358 20.42 6.31 -0.98
CA ALA A 358 19.89 6.17 0.37
C ALA A 358 19.93 7.48 1.19
N SER A 359 20.88 8.37 0.87
CA SER A 359 21.01 9.66 1.56
C SER A 359 19.92 10.64 1.12
N LEU A 360 19.06 11.03 2.06
CA LEU A 360 18.00 12.02 1.81
C LEU A 360 18.56 13.37 1.36
N LYS A 361 19.70 13.79 1.94
CA LYS A 361 20.41 15.01 1.53
C LYS A 361 20.91 14.92 0.09
N LEU A 362 21.49 13.78 -0.27
CA LEU A 362 21.95 13.55 -1.65
C LEU A 362 20.77 13.54 -2.61
N LEU A 363 19.66 12.90 -2.24
CA LEU A 363 18.44 12.84 -3.05
C LEU A 363 17.83 14.23 -3.26
N ALA A 364 17.89 15.10 -2.25
CA ALA A 364 17.40 16.49 -2.36
C ALA A 364 18.26 17.34 -3.32
N ASP A 365 19.55 17.01 -3.46
CA ASP A 365 20.46 17.68 -4.39
C ASP A 365 20.39 17.09 -5.82
N CYS A 366 19.59 16.02 -6.05
CA CYS A 366 19.48 15.36 -7.35
C CYS A 366 18.64 16.17 -8.34
N GLU A 367 19.17 16.36 -9.53
CA GLU A 367 18.46 16.87 -10.70
C GLU A 367 18.11 15.70 -11.62
N ALA A 368 16.84 15.61 -12.04
CA ALA A 368 16.40 14.56 -12.94
C ALA A 368 17.00 14.74 -14.35
N VAL A 369 17.55 13.68 -14.90
CA VAL A 369 17.99 13.60 -16.32
C VAL A 369 16.86 12.95 -17.10
N TYR A 370 16.34 13.67 -18.09
CA TYR A 370 15.17 13.25 -18.85
C TYR A 370 15.52 12.80 -20.25
N GLU A 371 14.81 11.77 -20.70
CA GLU A 371 14.57 11.46 -22.10
C GLU A 371 13.21 12.04 -22.49
N GLU A 372 13.14 12.75 -23.61
CA GLU A 372 11.93 13.36 -24.15
C GLU A 372 11.38 12.50 -25.29
N LEU A 373 10.08 12.25 -25.26
CA LEU A 373 9.36 11.51 -26.30
C LEU A 373 8.20 12.36 -26.82
N PRO A 374 7.84 12.23 -28.10
CA PRO A 374 6.61 12.85 -28.59
C PRO A 374 5.39 12.35 -27.83
N GLY A 375 4.51 13.27 -27.47
CA GLY A 375 3.22 12.94 -26.85
C GLY A 375 2.17 12.47 -27.85
N TRP A 376 0.96 12.33 -27.40
CA TRP A 376 -0.20 11.95 -28.22
C TRP A 376 -1.43 12.76 -27.80
N SER A 377 -2.32 13.00 -28.75
CA SER A 377 -3.55 13.77 -28.53
C SER A 377 -4.83 12.94 -28.60
N GLU A 378 -4.71 11.71 -29.09
CA GLU A 378 -5.85 10.83 -29.31
C GLU A 378 -6.46 10.36 -28.00
N ASP A 379 -7.77 10.21 -27.97
CA ASP A 379 -8.47 9.53 -26.87
C ASP A 379 -8.19 8.02 -26.93
N ILE A 380 -7.47 7.52 -25.94
CA ILE A 380 -7.09 6.12 -25.81
C ILE A 380 -7.99 5.32 -24.86
N THR A 381 -9.02 5.94 -24.26
CA THR A 381 -9.85 5.30 -23.23
C THR A 381 -10.62 4.07 -23.75
N GLY A 382 -10.83 3.98 -25.05
CA GLY A 382 -11.43 2.84 -25.73
C GLY A 382 -10.46 1.73 -26.15
N VAL A 383 -9.14 1.93 -26.02
CA VAL A 383 -8.14 0.95 -26.48
C VAL A 383 -8.11 -0.28 -25.59
N ARG A 384 -8.01 -1.45 -26.19
CA ARG A 384 -7.99 -2.75 -25.50
C ARG A 384 -6.76 -3.60 -25.80
N LYS A 385 -6.02 -3.29 -26.85
CA LYS A 385 -4.79 -3.99 -27.23
C LYS A 385 -3.65 -3.00 -27.35
N LEU A 386 -2.44 -3.45 -27.07
CA LEU A 386 -1.24 -2.59 -27.10
C LEU A 386 -0.96 -2.04 -28.51
N GLU A 387 -1.19 -2.86 -29.53
CA GLU A 387 -1.06 -2.52 -30.95
C GLU A 387 -2.02 -1.43 -31.43
N ASP A 388 -3.16 -1.27 -30.76
CA ASP A 388 -4.16 -0.25 -31.12
C ASP A 388 -3.88 1.12 -30.47
N LEU A 389 -2.88 1.22 -29.62
CA LEU A 389 -2.44 2.51 -29.10
C LEU A 389 -1.84 3.37 -30.21
N PRO A 390 -2.03 4.72 -30.16
CA PRO A 390 -1.26 5.63 -31.01
C PRO A 390 0.24 5.33 -30.92
N VAL A 391 0.94 5.51 -32.04
CA VAL A 391 2.36 5.13 -32.16
C VAL A 391 3.20 5.72 -31.03
N ASN A 392 2.96 6.99 -30.65
CA ASN A 392 3.70 7.65 -29.59
C ASN A 392 3.37 7.08 -28.20
N ALA A 393 2.07 6.80 -27.93
CA ALA A 393 1.65 6.19 -26.67
C ALA A 393 2.24 4.78 -26.52
N ARG A 394 2.23 3.98 -27.59
CA ARG A 394 2.85 2.65 -27.60
C ARG A 394 4.36 2.75 -27.36
N ARG A 395 5.05 3.66 -28.05
CA ARG A 395 6.50 3.90 -27.87
C ARG A 395 6.83 4.29 -26.43
N TYR A 396 5.97 5.09 -25.79
CA TYR A 396 6.14 5.43 -24.38
C TYR A 396 6.08 4.19 -23.50
N VAL A 397 5.08 3.32 -23.69
CA VAL A 397 4.91 2.07 -22.92
C VAL A 397 6.12 1.14 -23.12
N GLU A 398 6.55 0.96 -24.38
CA GLU A 398 7.73 0.15 -24.73
C GLU A 398 8.99 0.72 -24.07
N ARG A 399 9.17 2.05 -24.11
CA ARG A 399 10.33 2.70 -23.51
C ARG A 399 10.36 2.60 -21.99
N VAL A 400 9.23 2.67 -21.31
CA VAL A 400 9.13 2.40 -19.86
C VAL A 400 9.60 0.97 -19.57
N SER A 401 9.17 -0.02 -20.36
CA SER A 401 9.62 -1.41 -20.22
C SER A 401 11.13 -1.55 -20.37
N GLU A 402 11.70 -0.95 -21.42
CA GLU A 402 13.14 -0.98 -21.68
C GLU A 402 13.95 -0.35 -20.54
N LEU A 403 13.61 0.87 -20.14
CA LEU A 403 14.32 1.62 -19.10
C LEU A 403 14.23 0.99 -17.71
N THR A 404 13.12 0.34 -17.40
CA THR A 404 12.94 -0.34 -16.11
C THR A 404 13.44 -1.78 -16.13
N GLY A 405 13.56 -2.36 -17.32
CA GLY A 405 13.89 -3.77 -17.54
C GLY A 405 12.78 -4.72 -17.03
N ILE A 406 11.52 -4.24 -16.96
CA ILE A 406 10.37 -5.02 -16.53
C ILE A 406 9.39 -5.12 -17.70
N PRO A 407 8.97 -6.34 -18.12
CA PRO A 407 7.96 -6.48 -19.14
C PRO A 407 6.62 -5.88 -18.68
N ILE A 408 5.90 -5.21 -19.59
CA ILE A 408 4.55 -4.73 -19.28
C ILE A 408 3.60 -5.93 -19.29
N ALA A 409 3.07 -6.26 -18.14
CA ALA A 409 2.09 -7.34 -17.97
C ALA A 409 0.64 -6.83 -18.12
N ILE A 410 0.42 -5.58 -17.67
CA ILE A 410 -0.89 -4.92 -17.66
C ILE A 410 -0.68 -3.46 -18.09
N PHE A 411 -1.56 -2.92 -18.90
CA PHE A 411 -1.65 -1.47 -19.10
C PHE A 411 -3.09 -0.97 -18.92
N SER A 412 -3.22 0.28 -18.50
CA SER A 412 -4.52 0.86 -18.24
C SER A 412 -4.66 2.23 -18.87
N VAL A 413 -5.78 2.43 -19.55
CA VAL A 413 -6.14 3.62 -20.34
C VAL A 413 -7.29 4.41 -19.75
N GLY A 414 -7.57 4.22 -18.46
CA GLY A 414 -8.63 4.92 -17.74
C GLY A 414 -8.85 4.36 -16.34
N ARG A 415 -9.87 4.89 -15.65
CA ARG A 415 -10.15 4.57 -14.25
C ARG A 415 -10.98 3.31 -14.04
N ASN A 416 -11.79 2.97 -15.06
CA ASN A 416 -12.70 1.84 -14.96
C ASN A 416 -11.95 0.52 -15.11
N ARG A 417 -12.52 -0.53 -14.56
CA ARG A 417 -11.97 -1.89 -14.61
C ARG A 417 -11.81 -2.37 -16.07
N GLU A 418 -12.78 -2.10 -16.94
CA GLU A 418 -12.79 -2.48 -18.34
C GLU A 418 -11.71 -1.77 -19.17
N GLN A 419 -11.08 -0.73 -18.59
CA GLN A 419 -9.97 0.01 -19.19
C GLN A 419 -8.60 -0.53 -18.74
N THR A 420 -8.61 -1.71 -18.10
CA THR A 420 -7.41 -2.46 -17.68
C THR A 420 -7.21 -3.63 -18.63
N ASN A 421 -6.06 -3.70 -19.27
CA ASN A 421 -5.78 -4.64 -20.35
C ASN A 421 -4.61 -5.55 -19.98
N LEU A 422 -4.84 -6.84 -20.02
CA LEU A 422 -3.86 -7.88 -19.71
C LEU A 422 -3.08 -8.23 -20.98
N LEU A 423 -1.75 -8.19 -20.91
CA LEU A 423 -0.87 -8.55 -22.02
C LEU A 423 -0.33 -9.97 -21.93
N GLN A 424 -0.31 -10.54 -20.72
CA GLN A 424 0.13 -11.91 -20.47
C GLN A 424 -0.66 -12.53 -19.33
N PRO A 425 -0.87 -13.85 -19.30
CA PRO A 425 -1.50 -14.50 -18.16
C PRO A 425 -0.75 -14.24 -16.87
N ILE A 426 -1.48 -13.88 -15.81
CA ILE A 426 -0.91 -13.66 -14.47
C ILE A 426 -0.99 -14.94 -13.63
N TYR A 427 -2.09 -15.66 -13.72
CA TYR A 427 -2.23 -16.99 -13.17
C TYR A 427 -2.14 -18.03 -14.27
N SER A 428 -1.42 -19.10 -14.06
CA SER A 428 -1.29 -20.23 -15.01
C SER A 428 -1.87 -21.49 -14.43
#